data_c60acb9fc9cf12286b94340c0e405913
#
_entry.id   c60acb9fc9cf12286b94340c0e405913
#
_cell.length_a   1.000
_cell.length_b   1.000
_cell.length_c   1.000
_cell.angle_alpha   90.00
_cell.angle_beta   90.00
_cell.angle_gamma   90.00
#
_symmetry.space_group_name_H-M   'P 1'
#
loop_
_entity.id
_entity.type
_entity.pdbx_description
1 polymer ?
#
loop_
_entity_poly.entity_id
_entity_poly.type
_entity_poly.pdbx_seq_one_letter_code
_entity_poly.pdbx_strand_id
1 'polypeptide(L)'
;MTPDEITAIDTAHIWHPYAAPGSGNLPVVRTHGVFLELADGRTLIDAMSSWWAAAHGHGHPRLVRAAHEQIDRMAHVMFGGLTHEPAARLTHNLLALTGGADGPNYSRVFLADSGSVSVEVAIKMALQYARGTGHPERNRLLTWRSGYHGDTFAAMSVCDPDGGMHSMWQGVLAEQRFAPAPPVRGASEDERAAYLAEFEQLMDDDVAAVVIEPVVQGAGGMRFHDAELVRGVRELCTKHGVLLLADEIATGFGRTGQLFTTLDNGVVPDILCVGKAITGGFMTLAAVLTTDEVAAGMEPSAIMHGPTFMGNPLACAVAAEATDIIAEGDWREQTRNIETWLTQALAPARNIAGVADVRVLGAIGVVEMAFDVDMAATTQAAVDHGVWIRPFGRNIYTMPPFVCTEDQVRQIGRAVVAAAEAAAAAHKDTQEQDQ
;
A
#
# COMPACT_ATOMS: atom_id res chain seq x y z
N MET A 1 -11.79 20.71 23.60
CA MET A 1 -12.89 20.80 22.62
C MET A 1 -13.85 19.67 22.90
N THR A 2 -15.16 19.95 22.85
CA THR A 2 -16.21 18.93 22.92
C THR A 2 -16.27 18.13 21.61
N PRO A 3 -16.86 16.93 21.59
CA PRO A 3 -17.11 16.20 20.34
C PRO A 3 -17.86 17.02 19.28
N ASP A 4 -18.87 17.77 19.69
CA ASP A 4 -19.66 18.62 18.80
C ASP A 4 -18.83 19.77 18.19
N GLU A 5 -17.95 20.39 19.00
CA GLU A 5 -17.01 21.41 18.49
C GLU A 5 -16.01 20.82 17.49
N ILE A 6 -15.50 19.62 17.73
CA ILE A 6 -14.61 18.92 16.80
C ILE A 6 -15.34 18.66 15.49
N THR A 7 -16.53 18.06 15.55
CA THR A 7 -17.33 17.73 14.37
C THR A 7 -17.73 18.99 13.59
N ALA A 8 -18.09 20.08 14.27
CA ALA A 8 -18.48 21.34 13.61
C ALA A 8 -17.32 21.96 12.84
N ILE A 9 -16.12 22.00 13.44
CA ILE A 9 -14.90 22.52 12.76
C ILE A 9 -14.49 21.60 11.62
N ASP A 10 -14.50 20.30 11.84
CA ASP A 10 -14.15 19.30 10.83
C ASP A 10 -15.04 19.44 9.59
N THR A 11 -16.34 19.41 9.79
CA THR A 11 -17.34 19.51 8.72
C THR A 11 -17.24 20.83 7.94
N ALA A 12 -16.94 21.94 8.62
CA ALA A 12 -16.92 23.26 8.02
C ALA A 12 -15.60 23.60 7.32
N HIS A 13 -14.47 23.03 7.76
CA HIS A 13 -13.16 23.57 7.41
C HIS A 13 -12.09 22.53 7.00
N ILE A 14 -12.31 21.22 7.20
CA ILE A 14 -11.31 20.19 6.88
C ILE A 14 -11.76 19.41 5.64
N TRP A 15 -10.84 19.28 4.70
CA TRP A 15 -11.00 18.37 3.56
C TRP A 15 -10.41 17.02 3.91
N HIS A 16 -11.21 15.97 3.72
CA HIS A 16 -10.80 14.58 3.93
C HIS A 16 -10.41 13.89 2.63
N PRO A 17 -9.52 12.88 2.69
CA PRO A 17 -9.11 12.13 1.50
C PRO A 17 -10.33 11.55 0.77
N TYR A 18 -10.43 11.85 -0.52
CA TYR A 18 -11.47 11.33 -1.43
C TYR A 18 -12.91 11.55 -0.96
N ALA A 19 -13.15 12.58 -0.18
CA ALA A 19 -14.48 12.92 0.35
C ALA A 19 -14.84 14.35 0.00
N ALA A 20 -16.13 14.57 -0.28
CA ALA A 20 -16.65 15.93 -0.48
C ALA A 20 -16.59 16.73 0.84
N PRO A 21 -16.41 18.06 0.79
CA PRO A 21 -16.53 18.90 1.98
C PRO A 21 -17.87 18.66 2.69
N GLY A 22 -17.84 18.60 4.02
CA GLY A 22 -19.04 18.36 4.83
C GLY A 22 -19.43 16.89 4.99
N SER A 23 -18.61 15.95 4.52
CA SER A 23 -18.79 14.53 4.82
C SER A 23 -18.68 14.29 6.33
N GLY A 24 -19.66 13.61 6.94
CA GLY A 24 -19.64 13.29 8.35
C GLY A 24 -18.50 12.31 8.70
N ASN A 25 -17.67 12.68 9.66
CA ASN A 25 -16.56 11.86 10.11
C ASN A 25 -16.73 11.52 11.60
N LEU A 26 -16.19 10.36 12.02
CA LEU A 26 -16.24 9.91 13.40
C LEU A 26 -15.07 10.51 14.20
N PRO A 27 -15.29 11.34 15.22
CA PRO A 27 -14.22 11.88 16.05
C PRO A 27 -13.56 10.78 16.87
N VAL A 28 -12.26 10.49 16.63
CA VAL A 28 -11.45 9.55 17.42
C VAL A 28 -10.71 10.34 18.49
N VAL A 29 -10.78 9.88 19.74
CA VAL A 29 -10.12 10.51 20.90
C VAL A 29 -8.90 9.75 21.39
N ARG A 30 -8.84 8.45 21.10
CA ARG A 30 -7.73 7.58 21.51
C ARG A 30 -7.65 6.35 20.63
N THR A 31 -6.45 5.79 20.53
CA THR A 31 -6.22 4.48 19.89
C THR A 31 -5.34 3.61 20.77
N HIS A 32 -5.57 2.28 20.79
CA HIS A 32 -4.72 1.32 21.48
C HIS A 32 -4.94 -0.10 20.92
N GLY A 33 -3.87 -0.88 20.81
CA GLY A 33 -3.96 -2.22 20.24
C GLY A 33 -4.65 -2.19 18.87
N VAL A 34 -5.78 -2.84 18.72
CA VAL A 34 -6.56 -2.87 17.49
C VAL A 34 -7.75 -1.89 17.49
N PHE A 35 -7.87 -1.04 18.50
CA PHE A 35 -9.08 -0.28 18.76
C PHE A 35 -8.93 1.22 18.50
N LEU A 36 -10.03 1.80 18.01
CA LEU A 36 -10.31 3.23 17.93
C LEU A 36 -11.37 3.56 18.98
N GLU A 37 -11.08 4.47 19.90
CA GLU A 37 -12.05 5.00 20.87
C GLU A 37 -12.66 6.30 20.30
N LEU A 38 -13.97 6.32 20.11
CA LEU A 38 -14.68 7.46 19.58
C LEU A 38 -15.08 8.44 20.69
N ALA A 39 -15.29 9.69 20.31
CA ALA A 39 -15.67 10.75 21.24
C ALA A 39 -17.07 10.54 21.87
N ASP A 40 -17.93 9.73 21.25
CA ASP A 40 -19.25 9.32 21.78
C ASP A 40 -19.18 8.11 22.72
N GLY A 41 -17.99 7.59 23.00
CA GLY A 41 -17.74 6.48 23.89
C GLY A 41 -17.77 5.09 23.25
N ARG A 42 -18.11 4.98 21.97
CA ARG A 42 -18.00 3.71 21.24
C ARG A 42 -16.54 3.33 21.00
N THR A 43 -16.29 2.04 20.94
CA THR A 43 -14.98 1.48 20.58
C THR A 43 -15.14 0.62 19.34
N LEU A 44 -14.34 0.86 18.32
CA LEU A 44 -14.34 0.12 17.07
C LEU A 44 -13.02 -0.61 16.86
N ILE A 45 -13.05 -1.81 16.28
CA ILE A 45 -11.84 -2.46 15.75
C ILE A 45 -11.42 -1.74 14.47
N ASP A 46 -10.18 -1.29 14.39
CA ASP A 46 -9.59 -0.74 13.16
C ASP A 46 -9.27 -1.88 12.18
N ALA A 47 -10.26 -2.33 11.44
CA ALA A 47 -10.10 -3.41 10.47
C ALA A 47 -9.33 -2.99 9.21
N MET A 48 -8.88 -1.73 9.15
CA MET A 48 -8.12 -1.16 8.05
C MET A 48 -6.64 -0.95 8.39
N SER A 49 -6.19 -1.25 9.63
CA SER A 49 -4.85 -0.85 10.12
C SER A 49 -4.53 0.60 9.75
N SER A 50 -5.49 1.51 9.87
CA SER A 50 -5.40 2.91 9.43
C SER A 50 -4.73 3.02 8.05
N TRP A 51 -5.32 2.37 7.05
CA TRP A 51 -4.82 2.21 5.68
C TRP A 51 -3.46 1.50 5.58
N TRP A 52 -3.43 0.24 6.05
CA TRP A 52 -2.30 -0.71 5.91
C TRP A 52 -1.14 -0.45 6.87
N ALA A 53 -1.09 0.69 7.54
CA ALA A 53 0.10 1.16 8.25
C ALA A 53 0.27 0.56 9.64
N ALA A 54 -0.81 0.48 10.44
CA ALA A 54 -0.76 0.03 11.84
C ALA A 54 -0.66 -1.51 11.97
N ALA A 55 0.34 -2.10 11.33
CA ALA A 55 0.52 -3.56 11.26
C ALA A 55 0.68 -4.20 12.65
N HIS A 56 1.38 -3.51 13.58
CA HIS A 56 1.61 -3.96 14.95
C HIS A 56 0.53 -3.49 15.94
N GLY A 57 -0.59 -2.94 15.43
CA GLY A 57 -1.59 -2.25 16.22
C GLY A 57 -1.16 -0.86 16.69
N HIS A 58 -2.10 -0.12 17.25
CA HIS A 58 -1.89 1.24 17.74
C HIS A 58 -1.18 1.25 19.10
N GLY A 59 -0.27 2.21 19.28
CA GLY A 59 0.39 2.44 20.56
C GLY A 59 1.30 1.29 21.00
N HIS A 60 1.92 0.55 20.05
CA HIS A 60 2.85 -0.52 20.37
C HIS A 60 3.95 -0.02 21.33
N PRO A 61 4.17 -0.65 22.51
CA PRO A 61 5.01 -0.08 23.59
C PRO A 61 6.44 0.23 23.16
N ARG A 62 7.02 -0.59 22.28
CA ARG A 62 8.39 -0.37 21.77
C ARG A 62 8.47 0.85 20.86
N LEU A 63 7.47 1.05 19.98
CA LEU A 63 7.42 2.20 19.07
C LEU A 63 7.23 3.49 19.86
N VAL A 64 6.31 3.48 20.84
CA VAL A 64 6.09 4.64 21.74
C VAL A 64 7.38 5.00 22.49
N ARG A 65 8.08 4.00 23.05
CA ARG A 65 9.35 4.22 23.75
C ARG A 65 10.41 4.80 22.82
N ALA A 66 10.60 4.24 21.61
CA ALA A 66 11.56 4.73 20.63
C ALA A 66 11.28 6.19 20.24
N ALA A 67 10.00 6.56 20.11
CA ALA A 67 9.60 7.93 19.85
C ALA A 67 9.96 8.87 21.01
N HIS A 68 9.64 8.52 22.25
CA HIS A 68 9.97 9.34 23.44
C HIS A 68 11.48 9.53 23.59
N GLU A 69 12.26 8.46 23.51
CA GLU A 69 13.73 8.52 23.61
C GLU A 69 14.33 9.39 22.50
N GLN A 70 13.76 9.36 21.29
CA GLN A 70 14.24 10.18 20.19
C GLN A 70 13.83 11.66 20.31
N ILE A 71 12.63 11.94 20.82
CA ILE A 71 12.18 13.33 21.10
C ILE A 71 13.11 14.00 22.11
N ASP A 72 13.52 13.29 23.15
CA ASP A 72 14.44 13.81 24.18
C ASP A 72 15.84 14.12 23.60
N ARG A 73 16.25 13.45 22.53
CA ARG A 73 17.54 13.69 21.85
C ARG A 73 17.45 14.76 20.75
N MET A 74 16.58 14.55 19.77
CA MET A 74 16.27 15.49 18.69
C MET A 74 15.03 15.03 17.91
N ALA A 75 14.05 15.89 17.75
CA ALA A 75 12.86 15.61 16.94
C ALA A 75 13.14 15.76 15.44
N HIS A 76 13.95 16.74 15.05
CA HIS A 76 14.33 17.01 13.66
C HIS A 76 15.71 17.65 13.55
N VAL A 77 16.41 17.31 12.48
CA VAL A 77 17.58 17.99 11.93
C VAL A 77 17.58 17.83 10.42
N MET A 78 17.98 18.84 9.65
CA MET A 78 18.09 18.74 8.19
C MET A 78 19.05 17.62 7.79
N PHE A 79 18.71 16.85 6.77
CA PHE A 79 19.54 15.72 6.31
C PHE A 79 20.59 16.13 5.25
N GLY A 80 20.52 17.34 4.75
CA GLY A 80 21.49 17.91 3.81
C GLY A 80 22.83 18.23 4.49
N GLY A 81 23.85 17.41 4.25
CA GLY A 81 25.19 17.54 4.84
C GLY A 81 25.34 17.05 6.28
N LEU A 82 24.26 16.58 6.90
CA LEU A 82 24.24 15.98 8.25
C LEU A 82 23.71 14.55 8.18
N THR A 83 24.03 13.76 9.19
CA THR A 83 23.52 12.40 9.37
C THR A 83 23.26 12.12 10.85
N HIS A 84 22.55 11.03 11.13
CA HIS A 84 22.22 10.62 12.50
C HIS A 84 22.02 9.10 12.61
N GLU A 85 22.20 8.59 13.82
CA GLU A 85 22.13 7.14 14.12
C GLU A 85 20.80 6.51 13.70
N PRO A 86 19.60 7.09 13.96
CA PRO A 86 18.35 6.47 13.53
C PRO A 86 18.24 6.19 12.02
N ALA A 87 18.75 7.10 11.16
CA ALA A 87 18.74 6.84 9.72
C ALA A 87 19.69 5.71 9.34
N ALA A 88 20.88 5.65 9.96
CA ALA A 88 21.85 4.58 9.72
C ALA A 88 21.31 3.23 10.19
N ARG A 89 20.67 3.15 11.37
CA ARG A 89 20.05 1.93 11.91
C ARG A 89 18.91 1.44 11.00
N LEU A 90 17.99 2.34 10.62
CA LEU A 90 16.91 1.99 9.70
C LEU A 90 17.43 1.47 8.37
N THR A 91 18.43 2.15 7.78
CA THR A 91 19.06 1.71 6.54
C THR A 91 19.67 0.32 6.67
N HIS A 92 20.42 0.08 7.76
CA HIS A 92 20.98 -1.25 8.06
C HIS A 92 19.88 -2.33 8.13
N ASN A 93 18.80 -2.05 8.85
CA ASN A 93 17.68 -2.98 9.00
C ASN A 93 16.99 -3.27 7.66
N LEU A 94 16.73 -2.25 6.84
CA LEU A 94 16.13 -2.42 5.51
C LEU A 94 17.00 -3.27 4.58
N LEU A 95 18.32 -3.02 4.56
CA LEU A 95 19.26 -3.81 3.77
C LEU A 95 19.32 -5.26 4.26
N ALA A 96 19.27 -5.50 5.57
CA ALA A 96 19.25 -6.84 6.14
C ALA A 96 17.94 -7.59 5.81
N LEU A 97 16.77 -6.94 5.96
CA LEU A 97 15.46 -7.54 5.67
C LEU A 97 15.26 -7.86 4.19
N THR A 98 15.89 -7.10 3.29
CA THR A 98 15.82 -7.30 1.84
C THR A 98 17.00 -8.07 1.27
N GLY A 99 17.93 -8.52 2.11
CA GLY A 99 19.08 -9.34 1.71
C GLY A 99 18.70 -10.77 1.31
N GLY A 100 19.46 -11.34 0.38
CA GLY A 100 19.38 -12.76 0.01
C GLY A 100 20.43 -13.61 0.71
N ALA A 101 20.50 -14.90 0.36
CA ALA A 101 21.49 -15.85 0.89
C ALA A 101 22.94 -15.43 0.60
N ASP A 102 23.17 -14.73 -0.51
CA ASP A 102 24.49 -14.32 -0.98
C ASP A 102 24.88 -12.89 -0.54
N GLY A 103 24.04 -12.23 0.29
CA GLY A 103 24.28 -10.88 0.79
C GLY A 103 23.14 -9.90 0.45
N PRO A 104 23.36 -8.57 0.58
CA PRO A 104 22.33 -7.59 0.34
C PRO A 104 22.01 -7.48 -1.15
N ASN A 105 20.70 -7.54 -1.49
CA ASN A 105 20.22 -7.30 -2.86
C ASN A 105 20.33 -5.82 -3.26
N TYR A 106 20.35 -4.92 -2.28
CA TYR A 106 20.39 -3.46 -2.49
C TYR A 106 21.60 -2.85 -1.80
N SER A 107 22.07 -1.73 -2.33
CA SER A 107 23.26 -1.05 -1.81
C SER A 107 22.99 0.40 -1.39
N ARG A 108 21.89 0.97 -1.83
CA ARG A 108 21.51 2.36 -1.51
C ARG A 108 20.05 2.43 -1.08
N VAL A 109 19.81 3.29 -0.09
CA VAL A 109 18.48 3.59 0.42
C VAL A 109 18.27 5.10 0.38
N PHE A 110 17.16 5.52 -0.22
CA PHE A 110 16.70 6.90 -0.19
C PHE A 110 15.47 6.98 0.72
N LEU A 111 15.56 7.76 1.80
CA LEU A 111 14.45 7.97 2.74
C LEU A 111 13.53 9.06 2.20
N ALA A 112 12.22 8.78 2.14
CA ALA A 112 11.20 9.66 1.58
C ALA A 112 10.10 9.96 2.60
N ASP A 113 9.41 11.09 2.44
CA ASP A 113 8.40 11.56 3.40
C ASP A 113 7.08 10.77 3.32
N SER A 114 6.78 10.14 2.19
CA SER A 114 5.55 9.34 1.98
C SER A 114 5.72 8.33 0.85
N GLY A 115 4.75 7.41 0.71
CA GLY A 115 4.72 6.45 -0.39
C GLY A 115 4.71 7.13 -1.76
N SER A 116 3.85 8.13 -1.98
CA SER A 116 3.82 8.88 -3.25
C SER A 116 5.16 9.52 -3.57
N VAL A 117 5.83 10.12 -2.56
CA VAL A 117 7.16 10.72 -2.73
C VAL A 117 8.21 9.65 -3.04
N SER A 118 8.13 8.46 -2.44
CA SER A 118 9.07 7.37 -2.78
C SER A 118 8.94 6.93 -4.24
N VAL A 119 7.71 6.85 -4.76
CA VAL A 119 7.48 6.57 -6.18
C VAL A 119 8.02 7.68 -7.09
N GLU A 120 7.82 8.97 -6.73
CA GLU A 120 8.44 10.10 -7.45
C GLU A 120 9.96 9.97 -7.53
N VAL A 121 10.59 9.60 -6.42
CA VAL A 121 12.05 9.41 -6.34
C VAL A 121 12.48 8.21 -7.18
N ALA A 122 11.76 7.09 -7.10
CA ALA A 122 12.05 5.89 -7.89
C ALA A 122 11.94 6.15 -9.40
N ILE A 123 10.93 6.91 -9.84
CA ILE A 123 10.79 7.35 -11.23
C ILE A 123 11.97 8.23 -11.66
N LYS A 124 12.39 9.19 -10.80
CA LYS A 124 13.58 10.01 -11.08
C LYS A 124 14.84 9.13 -11.22
N MET A 125 15.04 8.14 -10.34
CA MET A 125 16.16 7.20 -10.43
C MET A 125 16.16 6.46 -11.78
N ALA A 126 15.00 5.92 -12.19
CA ALA A 126 14.88 5.18 -13.45
C ALA A 126 15.20 6.06 -14.67
N LEU A 127 14.65 7.28 -14.72
CA LEU A 127 14.91 8.22 -15.82
C LEU A 127 16.37 8.72 -15.81
N GLN A 128 16.96 8.91 -14.65
CA GLN A 128 18.36 9.32 -14.51
C GLN A 128 19.31 8.20 -14.90
N TYR A 129 19.00 6.96 -14.52
CA TYR A 129 19.73 5.76 -14.94
C TYR A 129 19.73 5.63 -16.48
N ALA A 130 18.57 5.73 -17.11
CA ALA A 130 18.47 5.67 -18.56
C ALA A 130 19.38 6.71 -19.24
N ARG A 131 19.38 7.96 -18.75
CA ARG A 131 20.28 9.02 -19.28
C ARG A 131 21.75 8.73 -19.01
N GLY A 132 22.09 8.26 -17.80
CA GLY A 132 23.47 7.98 -17.39
C GLY A 132 24.07 6.79 -18.15
N THR A 133 23.25 5.83 -18.57
CA THR A 133 23.66 4.68 -19.39
C THR A 133 23.58 4.92 -20.90
N GLY A 134 23.33 6.17 -21.33
CA GLY A 134 23.36 6.55 -22.73
C GLY A 134 22.05 6.34 -23.51
N HIS A 135 20.93 6.20 -22.81
CA HIS A 135 19.58 6.00 -23.37
C HIS A 135 18.62 7.15 -23.03
N PRO A 136 18.93 8.42 -23.38
CA PRO A 136 18.08 9.57 -23.04
C PRO A 136 16.70 9.53 -23.71
N GLU A 137 16.51 8.73 -24.76
CA GLU A 137 15.23 8.46 -25.42
C GLU A 137 14.27 7.68 -24.51
N ARG A 138 14.77 6.88 -23.57
CA ARG A 138 13.98 6.14 -22.57
C ARG A 138 13.47 7.12 -21.52
N ASN A 139 12.28 7.64 -21.74
CA ASN A 139 11.67 8.66 -20.89
C ASN A 139 10.21 8.38 -20.53
N ARG A 140 9.70 7.20 -20.89
CA ARG A 140 8.37 6.71 -20.52
C ARG A 140 8.47 5.54 -19.55
N LEU A 141 7.38 5.31 -18.86
CA LEU A 141 7.19 4.17 -17.96
C LEU A 141 6.14 3.24 -18.56
N LEU A 142 6.29 1.94 -18.32
CA LEU A 142 5.28 0.94 -18.62
C LEU A 142 4.71 0.42 -17.31
N THR A 143 3.40 0.34 -17.22
CA THR A 143 2.68 -0.25 -16.09
C THR A 143 1.46 -1.02 -16.60
N TRP A 144 0.73 -1.65 -15.71
CA TRP A 144 -0.54 -2.30 -16.03
C TRP A 144 -1.74 -1.53 -15.45
N ARG A 145 -2.90 -1.73 -16.04
CA ARG A 145 -4.17 -1.17 -15.56
C ARG A 145 -4.53 -1.66 -14.16
N SER A 146 -5.42 -0.96 -13.50
CA SER A 146 -5.84 -1.19 -12.12
C SER A 146 -4.71 -0.99 -11.09
N GLY A 147 -3.64 -0.24 -11.42
CA GLY A 147 -2.57 0.12 -10.51
C GLY A 147 -2.84 1.43 -9.77
N TYR A 148 -2.25 1.55 -8.56
CA TYR A 148 -2.22 2.79 -7.79
C TYR A 148 -0.85 2.95 -7.13
N HIS A 149 -0.22 4.10 -7.35
CA HIS A 149 1.16 4.35 -6.92
C HIS A 149 1.32 5.66 -6.14
N GLY A 150 0.21 6.34 -5.81
CA GLY A 150 0.20 7.57 -5.03
C GLY A 150 -0.51 8.74 -5.71
N ASP A 151 -0.52 9.89 -5.03
CA ASP A 151 -1.34 11.05 -5.37
C ASP A 151 -0.52 12.27 -5.84
N THR A 152 0.80 12.11 -6.02
CA THR A 152 1.64 13.14 -6.65
C THR A 152 1.70 12.92 -8.17
N PHE A 153 1.96 13.97 -8.96
CA PHE A 153 1.72 13.95 -10.41
C PHE A 153 2.47 12.85 -11.17
N ALA A 154 3.73 12.55 -10.84
CA ALA A 154 4.41 11.46 -11.54
C ALA A 154 3.89 10.08 -11.06
N ALA A 155 3.62 9.91 -9.76
CA ALA A 155 2.98 8.70 -9.25
C ALA A 155 1.58 8.50 -9.87
N MET A 156 0.78 9.57 -9.99
CA MET A 156 -0.53 9.53 -10.64
C MET A 156 -0.43 9.13 -12.12
N SER A 157 0.66 9.51 -12.82
CA SER A 157 0.84 9.19 -14.23
C SER A 157 0.98 7.69 -14.52
N VAL A 158 1.30 6.88 -13.52
CA VAL A 158 1.36 5.41 -13.59
C VAL A 158 0.20 4.72 -12.85
N CYS A 159 -0.77 5.46 -12.33
CA CYS A 159 -2.04 4.92 -11.85
C CYS A 159 -3.01 4.69 -13.02
N ASP A 160 -4.02 3.81 -12.82
CA ASP A 160 -5.02 3.55 -13.86
C ASP A 160 -5.70 4.84 -14.33
N PRO A 161 -5.59 5.22 -15.62
CA PRO A 161 -6.10 6.49 -16.10
C PRO A 161 -7.63 6.52 -16.27
N ASP A 162 -8.29 5.35 -16.43
CA ASP A 162 -9.70 5.29 -16.82
C ASP A 162 -10.63 4.95 -15.64
N GLY A 163 -10.19 4.11 -14.73
CA GLY A 163 -11.01 3.60 -13.62
C GLY A 163 -10.61 4.13 -12.26
N GLY A 164 -9.58 4.94 -12.19
CA GLY A 164 -8.97 5.36 -10.93
C GLY A 164 -9.48 6.71 -10.40
N MET A 165 -9.07 7.03 -9.19
CA MET A 165 -9.30 8.30 -8.51
C MET A 165 -8.70 9.50 -9.24
N HIS A 166 -7.86 9.28 -10.25
CA HIS A 166 -7.06 10.28 -10.94
C HIS A 166 -7.58 10.60 -12.36
N SER A 167 -8.71 10.05 -12.78
CA SER A 167 -9.28 10.26 -14.13
C SER A 167 -9.52 11.73 -14.50
N MET A 168 -9.82 12.59 -13.53
CA MET A 168 -9.99 14.02 -13.76
C MET A 168 -8.71 14.76 -14.18
N TRP A 169 -7.54 14.13 -14.03
CA TRP A 169 -6.23 14.69 -14.39
C TRP A 169 -5.74 14.24 -15.76
N GLN A 170 -6.57 13.55 -16.54
CA GLN A 170 -6.23 13.17 -17.91
C GLN A 170 -5.87 14.42 -18.74
N GLY A 171 -4.81 14.29 -19.57
CA GLY A 171 -4.30 15.40 -20.38
C GLY A 171 -3.41 16.41 -19.64
N VAL A 172 -3.23 16.25 -18.30
CA VAL A 172 -2.31 17.07 -17.48
C VAL A 172 -1.08 16.25 -17.06
N LEU A 173 -1.28 14.96 -16.79
CA LEU A 173 -0.21 14.05 -16.38
C LEU A 173 0.67 13.67 -17.57
N ALA A 174 1.92 13.27 -17.27
CA ALA A 174 2.78 12.67 -18.28
C ALA A 174 2.13 11.40 -18.86
N GLU A 175 2.17 11.26 -20.18
CA GLU A 175 1.64 10.08 -20.85
C GLU A 175 2.58 8.90 -20.68
N GLN A 176 2.05 7.80 -20.12
CA GLN A 176 2.77 6.55 -19.90
C GLN A 176 2.15 5.42 -20.73
N ARG A 177 2.77 4.25 -20.72
CA ARG A 177 2.28 3.05 -21.41
C ARG A 177 1.54 2.16 -20.43
N PHE A 178 0.37 1.64 -20.85
CA PHE A 178 -0.47 0.80 -20.00
C PHE A 178 -0.76 -0.54 -20.69
N ALA A 179 -0.27 -1.61 -20.11
CA ALA A 179 -0.75 -2.95 -20.42
C ALA A 179 -2.16 -3.17 -19.83
N PRO A 180 -2.96 -4.10 -20.33
CA PRO A 180 -4.19 -4.51 -19.67
C PRO A 180 -3.98 -4.85 -18.19
N ALA A 181 -5.07 -4.86 -17.40
CA ALA A 181 -5.01 -5.35 -16.04
C ALA A 181 -4.53 -6.80 -16.01
N PRO A 182 -3.63 -7.19 -15.10
CA PRO A 182 -3.15 -8.56 -15.04
C PRO A 182 -4.29 -9.54 -14.81
N PRO A 183 -4.23 -10.76 -15.37
CA PRO A 183 -5.17 -11.84 -15.06
C PRO A 183 -5.27 -12.06 -13.55
N VAL A 184 -6.47 -12.36 -13.08
CA VAL A 184 -6.70 -12.62 -11.65
C VAL A 184 -5.98 -13.88 -11.20
N ARG A 185 -5.70 -13.99 -9.91
CA ARG A 185 -5.02 -15.12 -9.29
C ARG A 185 -5.72 -16.45 -9.65
N GLY A 186 -4.92 -17.44 -10.03
CA GLY A 186 -5.37 -18.74 -10.50
C GLY A 186 -5.59 -18.80 -12.01
N ALA A 187 -5.13 -17.81 -12.77
CA ALA A 187 -5.12 -17.87 -14.23
C ALA A 187 -4.30 -19.06 -14.74
N SER A 188 -4.71 -19.64 -15.85
CA SER A 188 -3.98 -20.74 -16.50
C SER A 188 -2.61 -20.30 -17.01
N GLU A 189 -1.72 -21.24 -17.26
CA GLU A 189 -0.42 -20.98 -17.85
C GLU A 189 -0.54 -20.29 -19.22
N ASP A 190 -1.49 -20.74 -20.05
CA ASP A 190 -1.75 -20.15 -21.36
C ASP A 190 -2.23 -18.68 -21.25
N GLU A 191 -3.12 -18.37 -20.31
CA GLU A 191 -3.60 -17.01 -20.08
C GLU A 191 -2.46 -16.10 -19.60
N ARG A 192 -1.60 -16.59 -18.69
CA ARG A 192 -0.43 -15.83 -18.23
C ARG A 192 0.58 -15.62 -19.37
N ALA A 193 0.84 -16.64 -20.18
CA ALA A 193 1.76 -16.55 -21.32
C ALA A 193 1.23 -15.57 -22.37
N ALA A 194 -0.05 -15.62 -22.70
CA ALA A 194 -0.69 -14.69 -23.63
C ALA A 194 -0.61 -13.24 -23.11
N TYR A 195 -0.87 -13.02 -21.82
CA TYR A 195 -0.75 -11.72 -21.20
C TYR A 195 0.68 -11.16 -21.26
N LEU A 196 1.69 -11.99 -20.92
CA LEU A 196 3.09 -11.57 -20.98
C LEU A 196 3.55 -11.25 -22.42
N ALA A 197 3.04 -11.97 -23.42
CA ALA A 197 3.31 -11.68 -24.82
C ALA A 197 2.69 -10.34 -25.25
N GLU A 198 1.50 -10.00 -24.78
CA GLU A 198 0.88 -8.68 -25.02
C GLU A 198 1.64 -7.57 -24.26
N PHE A 199 2.02 -7.82 -23.02
CA PHE A 199 2.83 -6.89 -22.21
C PHE A 199 4.16 -6.56 -22.89
N GLU A 200 4.83 -7.58 -23.45
CA GLU A 200 6.11 -7.41 -24.15
C GLU A 200 6.00 -6.48 -25.35
N GLN A 201 4.88 -6.51 -26.10
CA GLN A 201 4.66 -5.64 -27.24
C GLN A 201 4.64 -4.13 -26.90
N LEU A 202 4.49 -3.79 -25.64
CA LEU A 202 4.49 -2.41 -25.14
C LEU A 202 5.88 -1.94 -24.67
N MET A 203 6.88 -2.85 -24.64
CA MET A 203 8.25 -2.56 -24.20
C MET A 203 9.07 -1.99 -25.36
N ASP A 204 8.65 -0.80 -25.84
CA ASP A 204 9.36 -0.07 -26.88
C ASP A 204 10.66 0.58 -26.38
N ASP A 205 11.47 1.08 -27.31
CA ASP A 205 12.78 1.69 -27.06
C ASP A 205 12.73 2.95 -26.16
N ASP A 206 11.55 3.56 -25.98
CA ASP A 206 11.35 4.73 -25.13
C ASP A 206 11.02 4.39 -23.65
N VAL A 207 10.87 3.10 -23.31
CA VAL A 207 10.57 2.66 -21.95
C VAL A 207 11.82 2.65 -21.07
N ALA A 208 11.81 3.44 -19.99
CA ALA A 208 12.87 3.49 -18.98
C ALA A 208 12.71 2.42 -17.90
N ALA A 209 11.49 2.22 -17.45
CA ALA A 209 11.18 1.26 -16.38
C ALA A 209 9.74 0.73 -16.48
N VAL A 210 9.56 -0.48 -15.96
CA VAL A 210 8.25 -1.05 -15.63
C VAL A 210 7.96 -0.77 -14.16
N VAL A 211 6.74 -0.29 -13.86
CA VAL A 211 6.27 0.00 -12.49
C VAL A 211 5.08 -0.90 -12.16
N ILE A 212 5.17 -1.68 -11.09
CA ILE A 212 4.10 -2.61 -10.69
C ILE A 212 3.91 -2.70 -9.17
N GLU A 213 2.66 -2.94 -8.75
CA GLU A 213 2.34 -3.51 -7.44
C GLU A 213 2.38 -5.04 -7.56
N PRO A 214 3.25 -5.75 -6.82
CA PRO A 214 3.40 -7.20 -6.98
C PRO A 214 2.28 -7.96 -6.26
N VAL A 215 1.64 -8.91 -6.96
CA VAL A 215 0.62 -9.86 -6.47
C VAL A 215 -0.69 -9.21 -6.02
N VAL A 216 -0.68 -8.02 -5.40
CA VAL A 216 -1.87 -7.30 -4.96
C VAL A 216 -1.85 -5.88 -5.49
N GLN A 217 -2.80 -5.54 -6.33
CA GLN A 217 -3.15 -4.18 -6.68
C GLN A 217 -4.14 -3.66 -5.62
N GLY A 218 -3.66 -2.77 -4.74
CA GLY A 218 -4.43 -2.30 -3.58
C GLY A 218 -5.58 -1.36 -3.95
N ALA A 219 -5.34 -0.06 -3.90
CA ALA A 219 -6.35 0.97 -4.14
C ALA A 219 -6.92 0.97 -5.58
N GLY A 220 -6.24 0.32 -6.52
CA GLY A 220 -6.71 0.12 -7.89
C GLY A 220 -7.79 -0.95 -8.06
N GLY A 221 -8.33 -1.56 -6.98
CA GLY A 221 -9.44 -2.50 -7.04
C GLY A 221 -9.27 -3.76 -6.19
N MET A 222 -8.32 -3.80 -5.28
CA MET A 222 -8.07 -4.96 -4.40
C MET A 222 -7.91 -6.28 -5.20
N ARG A 223 -7.29 -6.21 -6.37
CA ARG A 223 -7.12 -7.34 -7.31
C ARG A 223 -5.90 -8.17 -6.91
N PHE A 224 -6.04 -9.49 -6.93
CA PHE A 224 -4.92 -10.40 -6.71
C PHE A 224 -4.53 -11.07 -8.03
N HIS A 225 -3.24 -11.19 -8.29
CA HIS A 225 -2.68 -11.90 -9.45
C HIS A 225 -1.57 -12.85 -9.02
N ASP A 226 -1.16 -13.72 -9.94
CA ASP A 226 -0.17 -14.75 -9.64
C ASP A 226 1.26 -14.18 -9.63
N ALA A 227 2.10 -14.71 -8.74
CA ALA A 227 3.51 -14.32 -8.65
C ALA A 227 4.30 -14.69 -9.92
N GLU A 228 3.83 -15.66 -10.69
CA GLU A 228 4.36 -16.04 -12.01
C GLU A 228 4.36 -14.88 -12.98
N LEU A 229 3.35 -14.02 -12.93
CA LEU A 229 3.32 -12.79 -13.76
C LEU A 229 4.42 -11.82 -13.37
N VAL A 230 4.70 -11.67 -12.06
CA VAL A 230 5.80 -10.81 -11.59
C VAL A 230 7.14 -11.34 -12.06
N ARG A 231 7.35 -12.69 -12.01
CA ARG A 231 8.56 -13.33 -12.56
C ARG A 231 8.68 -13.10 -14.07
N GLY A 232 7.60 -13.33 -14.82
CA GLY A 232 7.58 -13.08 -16.27
C GLY A 232 7.89 -11.62 -16.62
N VAL A 233 7.33 -10.66 -15.91
CA VAL A 233 7.66 -9.23 -16.10
C VAL A 233 9.13 -8.96 -15.79
N ARG A 234 9.74 -9.56 -14.73
CA ARG A 234 11.17 -9.45 -14.46
C ARG A 234 12.02 -9.99 -15.61
N GLU A 235 11.65 -11.15 -16.15
CA GLU A 235 12.35 -11.76 -17.29
C GLU A 235 12.29 -10.87 -18.53
N LEU A 236 11.13 -10.29 -18.84
CA LEU A 236 10.96 -9.33 -19.91
C LEU A 236 11.81 -8.06 -19.69
N CYS A 237 11.80 -7.50 -18.49
CA CYS A 237 12.63 -6.35 -18.14
C CYS A 237 14.12 -6.65 -18.39
N THR A 238 14.60 -7.83 -17.96
CA THR A 238 15.98 -8.27 -18.18
C THR A 238 16.29 -8.42 -19.67
N LYS A 239 15.38 -9.04 -20.45
CA LYS A 239 15.52 -9.25 -21.89
C LYS A 239 15.65 -7.93 -22.67
N HIS A 240 14.89 -6.91 -22.29
CA HIS A 240 14.87 -5.61 -22.95
C HIS A 240 15.81 -4.56 -22.35
N GLY A 241 16.53 -4.90 -21.26
CA GLY A 241 17.40 -3.95 -20.56
C GLY A 241 16.62 -2.77 -19.97
N VAL A 242 15.41 -3.02 -19.46
CA VAL A 242 14.50 -2.06 -18.84
C VAL A 242 14.48 -2.32 -17.33
N LEU A 243 14.46 -1.29 -16.51
CA LEU A 243 14.41 -1.45 -15.04
C LEU A 243 13.04 -1.97 -14.57
N LEU A 244 13.02 -2.80 -13.54
CA LEU A 244 11.82 -3.17 -12.79
C LEU A 244 11.76 -2.36 -11.50
N LEU A 245 10.73 -1.53 -11.36
CA LEU A 245 10.36 -0.82 -10.15
C LEU A 245 9.18 -1.54 -9.51
N ALA A 246 9.38 -2.11 -8.32
CA ALA A 246 8.32 -2.74 -7.55
C ALA A 246 7.84 -1.80 -6.44
N ASP A 247 6.53 -1.57 -6.42
CA ASP A 247 5.85 -0.82 -5.38
C ASP A 247 5.30 -1.80 -4.33
N GLU A 248 6.05 -1.98 -3.25
CA GLU A 248 5.64 -2.77 -2.09
C GLU A 248 5.22 -1.91 -0.89
N ILE A 249 4.79 -0.69 -1.14
CA ILE A 249 4.30 0.22 -0.09
C ILE A 249 3.12 -0.39 0.66
N ALA A 250 2.22 -1.11 -0.04
CA ALA A 250 1.08 -1.78 0.57
C ALA A 250 1.34 -3.26 0.88
N THR A 251 2.11 -3.96 0.05
CA THR A 251 2.32 -5.41 0.13
C THR A 251 3.44 -5.85 1.06
N GLY A 252 4.41 -4.97 1.31
CA GLY A 252 5.59 -5.27 2.12
C GLY A 252 5.32 -5.48 3.60
N PHE A 253 6.35 -5.91 4.31
CA PHE A 253 6.39 -6.13 5.76
C PHE A 253 5.35 -7.17 6.26
N GLY A 254 5.10 -8.21 5.48
CA GLY A 254 4.29 -9.35 5.93
C GLY A 254 2.80 -9.31 5.57
N ARG A 255 2.30 -8.23 4.97
CA ARG A 255 0.86 -8.04 4.72
C ARG A 255 0.22 -9.15 3.88
N THR A 256 0.91 -9.64 2.86
CA THR A 256 0.45 -10.71 1.97
C THR A 256 0.76 -12.13 2.49
N GLY A 257 1.32 -12.26 3.70
CA GLY A 257 1.89 -13.50 4.21
C GLY A 257 3.36 -13.73 3.83
N GLN A 258 3.94 -12.82 3.04
CA GLN A 258 5.34 -12.78 2.64
C GLN A 258 6.00 -11.50 3.13
N LEU A 259 7.30 -11.52 3.45
CA LEU A 259 8.00 -10.33 3.96
C LEU A 259 8.00 -9.22 2.91
N PHE A 260 8.52 -9.53 1.73
CA PHE A 260 8.39 -8.74 0.52
C PHE A 260 7.95 -9.67 -0.61
N THR A 261 6.84 -9.34 -1.21
CA THR A 261 6.15 -10.22 -2.17
C THR A 261 7.02 -10.53 -3.39
N THR A 262 7.85 -9.58 -3.85
CA THR A 262 8.81 -9.82 -4.94
C THR A 262 9.92 -10.76 -4.50
N LEU A 263 10.62 -10.43 -3.42
CA LEU A 263 11.81 -11.15 -2.96
C LEU A 263 11.49 -12.59 -2.56
N ASP A 264 10.40 -12.80 -1.82
CA ASP A 264 9.96 -14.13 -1.38
C ASP A 264 9.49 -15.03 -2.56
N ASN A 265 9.20 -14.42 -3.72
CA ASN A 265 8.92 -15.14 -4.96
C ASN A 265 10.14 -15.23 -5.91
N GLY A 266 11.32 -14.91 -5.42
CA GLY A 266 12.57 -15.02 -6.18
C GLY A 266 12.80 -13.93 -7.22
N VAL A 267 12.09 -12.80 -7.09
CA VAL A 267 12.26 -11.63 -7.97
C VAL A 267 12.95 -10.52 -7.21
N VAL A 268 14.12 -10.09 -7.67
CA VAL A 268 14.80 -8.89 -7.19
C VAL A 268 14.51 -7.75 -8.16
N PRO A 269 13.65 -6.78 -7.79
CA PRO A 269 13.47 -5.57 -8.60
C PRO A 269 14.72 -4.68 -8.52
N ASP A 270 14.95 -3.90 -9.56
CA ASP A 270 16.07 -2.96 -9.63
C ASP A 270 15.89 -1.80 -8.65
N ILE A 271 14.62 -1.41 -8.46
CA ILE A 271 14.19 -0.38 -7.51
C ILE A 271 12.99 -0.91 -6.73
N LEU A 272 13.05 -0.83 -5.40
CA LEU A 272 11.99 -1.26 -4.48
C LEU A 272 11.49 -0.08 -3.66
N CYS A 273 10.18 0.23 -3.72
CA CYS A 273 9.54 1.20 -2.86
C CYS A 273 8.85 0.50 -1.69
N VAL A 274 9.06 1.00 -0.46
CA VAL A 274 8.42 0.52 0.75
C VAL A 274 7.89 1.68 1.59
N GLY A 275 6.80 1.48 2.32
CA GLY A 275 6.15 2.54 3.10
C GLY A 275 5.15 1.98 4.11
N LYS A 276 4.14 2.77 4.47
CA LYS A 276 3.03 2.37 5.36
C LYS A 276 3.48 1.64 6.63
N ALA A 277 3.51 0.31 6.61
CA ALA A 277 3.92 -0.53 7.74
C ALA A 277 5.38 -0.31 8.20
N ILE A 278 6.22 0.34 7.40
CA ILE A 278 7.62 0.68 7.76
C ILE A 278 7.75 1.38 9.11
N THR A 279 6.74 2.17 9.51
CA THR A 279 6.71 2.85 10.82
C THR A 279 5.74 2.20 11.80
N GLY A 280 5.12 1.05 11.45
CA GLY A 280 4.06 0.45 12.26
C GLY A 280 2.83 1.34 12.43
N GLY A 281 2.60 2.30 11.52
CA GLY A 281 1.47 3.22 11.56
C GLY A 281 1.66 4.41 12.49
N PHE A 282 2.86 4.64 12.99
CA PHE A 282 3.12 5.72 13.96
C PHE A 282 3.19 7.10 13.30
N MET A 283 3.83 7.19 12.12
CA MET A 283 3.96 8.43 11.36
C MET A 283 4.36 8.15 9.91
N THR A 284 4.39 9.21 9.10
CA THR A 284 4.75 9.09 7.68
C THR A 284 6.25 8.88 7.51
N LEU A 285 6.61 7.89 6.72
CA LEU A 285 7.94 7.62 6.17
C LEU A 285 7.79 6.58 5.05
N ALA A 286 8.66 6.66 4.06
CA ALA A 286 8.85 5.64 3.04
C ALA A 286 10.34 5.52 2.70
N ALA A 287 10.69 4.48 1.96
CA ALA A 287 12.06 4.32 1.48
C ALA A 287 12.07 3.76 0.06
N VAL A 288 13.10 4.13 -0.69
CA VAL A 288 13.44 3.56 -2.00
C VAL A 288 14.78 2.86 -1.86
N LEU A 289 14.80 1.57 -2.17
CA LEU A 289 16.02 0.77 -2.19
C LEU A 289 16.41 0.52 -3.64
N THR A 290 17.70 0.57 -3.95
CA THR A 290 18.20 0.33 -5.30
C THR A 290 19.47 -0.50 -5.32
N THR A 291 19.66 -1.26 -6.41
CA THR A 291 20.82 -2.11 -6.63
C THR A 291 22.09 -1.28 -6.90
N ASP A 292 23.26 -1.92 -6.80
CA ASP A 292 24.53 -1.30 -7.19
C ASP A 292 24.55 -0.88 -8.66
N GLU A 293 23.96 -1.67 -9.54
CA GLU A 293 23.88 -1.38 -10.97
C GLU A 293 23.15 -0.06 -11.24
N VAL A 294 21.96 0.12 -10.65
CA VAL A 294 21.19 1.37 -10.78
C VAL A 294 21.97 2.54 -10.20
N ALA A 295 22.52 2.37 -9.00
CA ALA A 295 23.30 3.43 -8.34
C ALA A 295 24.52 3.88 -9.16
N ALA A 296 25.24 2.95 -9.76
CA ALA A 296 26.40 3.22 -10.61
C ALA A 296 26.02 3.85 -11.95
N GLY A 297 24.86 3.50 -12.52
CA GLY A 297 24.36 4.05 -13.78
C GLY A 297 23.88 5.50 -13.68
N MET A 298 23.61 6.01 -12.49
CA MET A 298 23.12 7.37 -12.26
C MET A 298 24.25 8.42 -12.13
N GLU A 299 25.23 8.42 -13.00
CA GLU A 299 26.29 9.44 -12.97
C GLU A 299 25.89 10.72 -13.74
N PRO A 300 26.08 11.92 -13.15
CA PRO A 300 26.47 12.20 -11.75
C PRO A 300 25.39 11.76 -10.76
N SER A 301 25.80 11.07 -9.69
CA SER A 301 24.96 10.24 -8.84
C SER A 301 23.99 11.00 -7.91
N ALA A 302 23.89 12.30 -7.97
CA ALA A 302 23.01 13.07 -7.10
C ALA A 302 21.55 13.02 -7.60
N ILE A 303 20.64 12.59 -6.74
CA ILE A 303 19.19 12.65 -7.00
C ILE A 303 18.71 14.04 -6.57
N MET A 304 18.14 14.78 -7.54
CA MET A 304 17.63 16.14 -7.28
C MET A 304 16.26 16.09 -6.60
N HIS A 305 16.28 15.65 -5.33
CA HIS A 305 15.14 15.60 -4.43
C HIS A 305 15.63 15.75 -2.98
N GLY A 306 15.10 16.71 -2.24
CA GLY A 306 15.57 17.01 -0.88
C GLY A 306 14.56 17.82 -0.08
N PRO A 307 13.42 17.21 0.33
CA PRO A 307 12.44 17.89 1.16
C PRO A 307 13.00 18.15 2.57
N THR A 308 12.46 19.16 3.25
CA THR A 308 12.93 19.63 4.56
C THR A 308 13.00 18.51 5.60
N PHE A 309 12.00 17.63 5.64
CA PHE A 309 11.88 16.57 6.64
C PHE A 309 12.40 15.21 6.18
N MET A 310 13.04 15.13 5.03
CA MET A 310 13.66 13.90 4.54
C MET A 310 14.59 13.30 5.60
N GLY A 311 14.44 11.98 5.83
CA GLY A 311 15.25 11.29 6.83
C GLY A 311 15.03 11.82 8.25
N ASN A 312 13.81 12.26 8.59
CA ASN A 312 13.49 12.78 9.92
C ASN A 312 13.94 11.83 11.03
N PRO A 313 14.75 12.30 12.03
CA PRO A 313 15.27 11.41 13.09
C PRO A 313 14.21 10.68 13.87
N LEU A 314 13.09 11.33 14.20
CA LEU A 314 11.99 10.72 14.94
C LEU A 314 11.32 9.61 14.12
N ALA A 315 11.02 9.89 12.84
CA ALA A 315 10.44 8.89 11.95
C ALA A 315 11.38 7.69 11.73
N CYS A 316 12.68 7.96 11.54
CA CYS A 316 13.70 6.92 11.39
C CYS A 316 13.86 6.07 12.65
N ALA A 317 13.80 6.65 13.85
CA ALA A 317 13.92 5.90 15.11
C ALA A 317 12.74 4.94 15.29
N VAL A 318 11.52 5.41 15.04
CA VAL A 318 10.32 4.58 15.11
C VAL A 318 10.34 3.49 14.02
N ALA A 319 10.73 3.83 12.80
CA ALA A 319 10.83 2.87 11.70
C ALA A 319 11.92 1.82 11.94
N ALA A 320 13.07 2.20 12.49
CA ALA A 320 14.11 1.25 12.87
C ALA A 320 13.59 0.23 13.90
N GLU A 321 12.85 0.69 14.90
CA GLU A 321 12.23 -0.21 15.89
C GLU A 321 11.11 -1.07 15.28
N ALA A 322 10.29 -0.52 14.37
CA ALA A 322 9.28 -1.30 13.65
C ALA A 322 9.90 -2.40 12.77
N THR A 323 11.01 -2.10 12.11
CA THR A 323 11.75 -3.09 11.30
C THR A 323 12.44 -4.15 12.16
N ASP A 324 12.89 -3.82 13.38
CA ASP A 324 13.38 -4.83 14.34
C ASP A 324 12.27 -5.79 14.78
N ILE A 325 11.05 -5.29 15.06
CA ILE A 325 9.88 -6.12 15.36
C ILE A 325 9.57 -7.06 14.18
N ILE A 326 9.64 -6.57 12.95
CA ILE A 326 9.46 -7.41 11.75
C ILE A 326 10.55 -8.49 11.65
N ALA A 327 11.79 -8.15 11.96
CA ALA A 327 12.92 -9.10 11.91
C ALA A 327 12.77 -10.27 12.93
N GLU A 328 12.08 -10.06 14.05
CA GLU A 328 11.76 -11.10 15.03
C GLU A 328 10.86 -12.20 14.46
N GLY A 329 10.03 -11.89 13.47
CA GLY A 329 9.35 -12.87 12.62
C GLY A 329 7.98 -13.33 13.11
N ASP A 330 7.46 -12.85 14.24
CA ASP A 330 6.14 -13.23 14.80
C ASP A 330 4.99 -12.99 13.83
N TRP A 331 5.12 -11.99 12.97
CA TRP A 331 4.14 -11.67 11.94
C TRP A 331 3.81 -12.86 11.01
N ARG A 332 4.74 -13.80 10.81
CA ARG A 332 4.52 -14.96 9.93
C ARG A 332 3.41 -15.88 10.44
N GLU A 333 3.41 -16.13 11.75
CA GLU A 333 2.33 -16.90 12.38
C GLU A 333 1.05 -16.07 12.47
N GLN A 334 1.16 -14.81 12.86
CA GLN A 334 0.03 -13.89 12.98
C GLN A 334 -0.73 -13.75 11.65
N THR A 335 -0.05 -13.47 10.54
CA THR A 335 -0.70 -13.32 9.23
C THR A 335 -1.29 -14.63 8.70
N ARG A 336 -0.63 -15.76 8.93
CA ARG A 336 -1.17 -17.09 8.58
C ARG A 336 -2.46 -17.40 9.34
N ASN A 337 -2.49 -17.08 10.62
CA ASN A 337 -3.67 -17.25 11.46
C ASN A 337 -4.81 -16.33 10.96
N ILE A 338 -4.51 -15.06 10.70
CA ILE A 338 -5.49 -14.10 10.16
C ILE A 338 -6.04 -14.59 8.81
N GLU A 339 -5.20 -15.07 7.90
CA GLU A 339 -5.63 -15.63 6.62
C GLU A 339 -6.64 -16.76 6.80
N THR A 340 -6.33 -17.67 7.72
CA THR A 340 -7.21 -18.80 8.06
C THR A 340 -8.55 -18.31 8.62
N TRP A 341 -8.50 -17.41 9.60
CA TRP A 341 -9.70 -16.90 10.26
C TRP A 341 -10.55 -16.02 9.34
N LEU A 342 -9.93 -15.16 8.50
CA LEU A 342 -10.65 -14.37 7.48
C LEU A 342 -11.29 -15.25 6.44
N THR A 343 -10.62 -16.31 5.97
CA THR A 343 -11.19 -17.26 4.99
C THR A 343 -12.48 -17.89 5.52
N GLN A 344 -12.51 -18.27 6.80
CA GLN A 344 -13.69 -18.83 7.44
C GLN A 344 -14.76 -17.75 7.69
N ALA A 345 -14.37 -16.59 8.19
CA ALA A 345 -15.29 -15.55 8.61
C ALA A 345 -15.97 -14.83 7.45
N LEU A 346 -15.34 -14.76 6.27
CA LEU A 346 -15.89 -14.15 5.07
C LEU A 346 -16.64 -15.15 4.18
N ALA A 347 -16.51 -16.46 4.40
CA ALA A 347 -17.18 -17.47 3.58
C ALA A 347 -18.71 -17.26 3.46
N PRO A 348 -19.46 -16.85 4.50
CA PRO A 348 -20.89 -16.60 4.39
C PRO A 348 -21.26 -15.55 3.34
N ALA A 349 -20.38 -14.54 3.08
CA ALA A 349 -20.64 -13.51 2.10
C ALA A 349 -20.87 -14.06 0.68
N ARG A 350 -20.32 -15.23 0.34
CA ARG A 350 -20.52 -15.87 -0.97
C ARG A 350 -22.00 -16.18 -1.29
N ASN A 351 -22.85 -16.28 -0.27
CA ASN A 351 -24.28 -16.58 -0.43
C ASN A 351 -25.14 -15.31 -0.51
N ILE A 352 -24.55 -14.13 -0.40
CA ILE A 352 -25.29 -12.86 -0.47
C ILE A 352 -25.51 -12.52 -1.95
N ALA A 353 -26.75 -12.19 -2.29
CA ALA A 353 -27.09 -11.78 -3.64
C ALA A 353 -26.32 -10.52 -4.04
N GLY A 354 -25.70 -10.55 -5.21
CA GLY A 354 -24.89 -9.45 -5.71
C GLY A 354 -23.42 -9.46 -5.28
N VAL A 355 -22.97 -10.44 -4.50
CA VAL A 355 -21.54 -10.70 -4.29
C VAL A 355 -20.95 -11.38 -5.53
N ALA A 356 -19.93 -10.77 -6.12
CA ALA A 356 -19.24 -11.28 -7.30
C ALA A 356 -18.05 -12.20 -6.92
N ASP A 357 -17.29 -11.82 -5.87
CA ASP A 357 -16.15 -12.61 -5.40
C ASP A 357 -15.87 -12.39 -3.91
N VAL A 358 -15.27 -13.41 -3.28
CA VAL A 358 -14.73 -13.35 -1.92
C VAL A 358 -13.33 -13.97 -1.94
N ARG A 359 -12.32 -13.18 -1.63
CA ARG A 359 -10.91 -13.58 -1.69
C ARG A 359 -10.11 -13.15 -0.45
N VAL A 360 -9.14 -13.95 -0.08
CA VAL A 360 -8.25 -13.70 1.05
C VAL A 360 -6.82 -14.01 0.64
N LEU A 361 -5.87 -13.20 1.10
CA LEU A 361 -4.44 -13.41 0.95
C LEU A 361 -3.70 -12.79 2.14
N GLY A 362 -3.02 -13.60 2.95
CA GLY A 362 -2.36 -13.14 4.16
C GLY A 362 -3.35 -12.39 5.08
N ALA A 363 -2.99 -11.19 5.50
CA ALA A 363 -3.86 -10.36 6.32
C ALA A 363 -4.69 -9.37 5.48
N ILE A 364 -5.26 -9.84 4.36
CA ILE A 364 -6.13 -9.06 3.46
C ILE A 364 -7.36 -9.90 3.13
N GLY A 365 -8.56 -9.36 3.37
CA GLY A 365 -9.83 -9.98 3.00
C GLY A 365 -10.68 -9.01 2.16
N VAL A 366 -11.34 -9.53 1.13
CA VAL A 366 -12.14 -8.73 0.20
C VAL A 366 -13.46 -9.45 -0.10
N VAL A 367 -14.54 -8.70 -0.03
CA VAL A 367 -15.85 -9.06 -0.60
C VAL A 367 -16.13 -8.06 -1.72
N GLU A 368 -16.15 -8.54 -2.96
CA GLU A 368 -16.43 -7.72 -4.14
C GLU A 368 -17.89 -7.86 -4.54
N MET A 369 -18.59 -6.74 -4.65
CA MET A 369 -19.97 -6.69 -5.15
C MET A 369 -19.98 -6.60 -6.68
N ALA A 370 -21.07 -7.01 -7.31
CA ALA A 370 -21.29 -6.85 -8.75
C ALA A 370 -21.61 -5.41 -9.17
N PHE A 371 -21.76 -4.49 -8.22
CA PHE A 371 -22.16 -3.10 -8.38
C PHE A 371 -21.38 -2.20 -7.39
N ASP A 372 -21.35 -0.91 -7.63
CA ASP A 372 -20.75 0.06 -6.71
C ASP A 372 -21.57 0.17 -5.43
N VAL A 373 -20.90 0.07 -4.28
CA VAL A 373 -21.57 0.06 -2.97
C VAL A 373 -21.96 1.47 -2.53
N ASP A 374 -23.09 1.60 -1.85
CA ASP A 374 -23.37 2.78 -1.05
C ASP A 374 -22.41 2.80 0.15
N MET A 375 -21.43 3.71 0.09
CA MET A 375 -20.35 3.76 1.08
C MET A 375 -20.89 4.11 2.48
N ALA A 376 -21.92 4.94 2.59
CA ALA A 376 -22.45 5.36 3.88
C ALA A 376 -23.19 4.21 4.57
N ALA A 377 -24.12 3.57 3.88
CA ALA A 377 -24.86 2.42 4.38
C ALA A 377 -23.93 1.25 4.74
N THR A 378 -22.97 0.95 3.84
CA THR A 378 -22.00 -0.14 4.01
C THR A 378 -21.08 0.10 5.21
N THR A 379 -20.57 1.32 5.38
CA THR A 379 -19.70 1.68 6.52
C THR A 379 -20.51 1.67 7.81
N GLN A 380 -21.73 2.20 7.81
CA GLN A 380 -22.57 2.25 9.01
C GLN A 380 -22.90 0.84 9.53
N ALA A 381 -23.22 -0.09 8.63
CA ALA A 381 -23.48 -1.48 9.01
C ALA A 381 -22.28 -2.13 9.72
N ALA A 382 -21.05 -1.85 9.28
CA ALA A 382 -19.85 -2.33 9.98
C ALA A 382 -19.64 -1.64 11.33
N VAL A 383 -19.88 -0.33 11.41
CA VAL A 383 -19.80 0.46 12.67
C VAL A 383 -20.78 -0.07 13.70
N ASP A 384 -22.00 -0.43 13.32
CA ASP A 384 -23.02 -1.04 14.20
C ASP A 384 -22.59 -2.40 14.75
N HIS A 385 -21.63 -3.06 14.08
CA HIS A 385 -20.99 -4.30 14.56
C HIS A 385 -19.66 -4.06 15.30
N GLY A 386 -19.35 -2.79 15.63
CA GLY A 386 -18.14 -2.44 16.37
C GLY A 386 -16.85 -2.49 15.56
N VAL A 387 -16.92 -2.29 14.25
CA VAL A 387 -15.77 -2.40 13.35
C VAL A 387 -15.70 -1.20 12.42
N TRP A 388 -14.51 -0.64 12.24
CA TRP A 388 -14.23 0.39 11.26
C TRP A 388 -13.72 -0.21 9.95
N ILE A 389 -14.43 0.05 8.84
CA ILE A 389 -14.00 -0.24 7.48
C ILE A 389 -14.21 1.00 6.59
N ARG A 390 -13.54 1.02 5.44
CA ARG A 390 -13.68 2.07 4.43
C ARG A 390 -13.81 1.44 3.04
N PRO A 391 -15.02 1.05 2.62
CA PRO A 391 -15.23 0.49 1.30
C PRO A 391 -14.97 1.51 0.19
N PHE A 392 -14.69 1.04 -1.03
CA PHE A 392 -14.60 1.90 -2.22
C PHE A 392 -15.05 1.15 -3.48
N GLY A 393 -15.68 1.85 -4.41
CA GLY A 393 -16.23 1.25 -5.63
C GLY A 393 -17.08 0.02 -5.29
N ARG A 394 -16.65 -1.14 -5.75
CA ARG A 394 -17.32 -2.44 -5.54
C ARG A 394 -16.77 -3.23 -4.35
N ASN A 395 -15.73 -2.73 -3.67
CA ASN A 395 -14.95 -3.50 -2.72
C ASN A 395 -15.30 -3.16 -1.27
N ILE A 396 -15.72 -4.17 -0.52
CA ILE A 396 -15.81 -4.18 0.94
C ILE A 396 -14.62 -5.00 1.42
N TYR A 397 -13.65 -4.38 2.08
CA TYR A 397 -12.37 -5.03 2.33
C TYR A 397 -11.84 -4.73 3.73
N THR A 398 -10.92 -5.57 4.17
CA THR A 398 -10.26 -5.46 5.46
C THR A 398 -8.78 -5.86 5.35
N MET A 399 -7.95 -5.18 6.10
CA MET A 399 -6.54 -5.52 6.32
C MET A 399 -6.19 -5.24 7.79
N PRO A 400 -6.61 -6.14 8.71
CA PRO A 400 -6.49 -5.93 10.14
C PRO A 400 -5.03 -5.88 10.60
N PRO A 401 -4.74 -5.28 11.78
CA PRO A 401 -3.45 -5.41 12.44
C PRO A 401 -3.08 -6.88 12.68
N PHE A 402 -1.79 -7.22 12.59
CA PHE A 402 -1.32 -8.59 12.77
C PHE A 402 -1.58 -9.15 14.15
N VAL A 403 -1.69 -8.27 15.14
CA VAL A 403 -1.96 -8.61 16.56
C VAL A 403 -3.43 -8.89 16.88
N CYS A 404 -4.31 -8.91 15.87
CA CYS A 404 -5.72 -9.28 16.06
C CYS A 404 -5.84 -10.72 16.56
N THR A 405 -6.68 -10.94 17.56
CA THR A 405 -7.07 -12.27 18.02
C THR A 405 -8.10 -12.91 17.10
N GLU A 406 -8.30 -14.23 17.22
CA GLU A 406 -9.33 -14.96 16.47
C GLU A 406 -10.72 -14.34 16.63
N ASP A 407 -11.11 -14.01 17.88
CA ASP A 407 -12.42 -13.42 18.16
C ASP A 407 -12.59 -12.06 17.49
N GLN A 408 -11.52 -11.23 17.46
CA GLN A 408 -11.53 -9.94 16.77
C GLN A 408 -11.66 -10.12 15.26
N VAL A 409 -10.93 -11.07 14.65
CA VAL A 409 -11.05 -11.36 13.21
C VAL A 409 -12.44 -11.93 12.88
N ARG A 410 -13.02 -12.76 13.74
CA ARG A 410 -14.40 -13.23 13.59
C ARG A 410 -15.41 -12.08 13.69
N GLN A 411 -15.18 -11.10 14.57
CA GLN A 411 -16.01 -9.89 14.65
C GLN A 411 -15.88 -9.06 13.38
N ILE A 412 -14.67 -8.85 12.83
CA ILE A 412 -14.44 -8.20 11.56
C ILE A 412 -15.21 -8.91 10.44
N GLY A 413 -15.13 -10.24 10.39
CA GLY A 413 -15.86 -11.04 9.39
C GLY A 413 -17.37 -10.80 9.44
N ARG A 414 -17.97 -10.85 10.65
CA ARG A 414 -19.42 -10.55 10.82
C ARG A 414 -19.77 -9.14 10.34
N ALA A 415 -18.93 -8.16 10.65
CA ALA A 415 -19.13 -6.78 10.23
C ALA A 415 -19.05 -6.61 8.70
N VAL A 416 -18.08 -7.26 8.06
CA VAL A 416 -17.94 -7.24 6.59
C VAL A 416 -19.11 -7.96 5.90
N VAL A 417 -19.59 -9.07 6.45
CA VAL A 417 -20.80 -9.77 5.95
C VAL A 417 -22.03 -8.87 6.08
N ALA A 418 -22.27 -8.24 7.23
CA ALA A 418 -23.37 -7.30 7.44
C ALA A 418 -23.27 -6.09 6.50
N ALA A 419 -22.06 -5.58 6.26
CA ALA A 419 -21.80 -4.51 5.31
C ALA A 419 -22.16 -4.91 3.87
N ALA A 420 -21.88 -6.18 3.47
CA ALA A 420 -22.26 -6.70 2.15
C ALA A 420 -23.80 -6.87 2.03
N GLU A 421 -24.47 -7.30 3.10
CA GLU A 421 -25.93 -7.36 3.14
C GLU A 421 -26.56 -5.98 3.01
N ALA A 422 -26.04 -4.97 3.73
CA ALA A 422 -26.48 -3.59 3.64
C ALA A 422 -26.27 -3.00 2.24
N ALA A 423 -25.12 -3.28 1.61
CA ALA A 423 -24.84 -2.85 0.24
C ALA A 423 -25.83 -3.47 -0.76
N ALA A 424 -26.15 -4.77 -0.60
CA ALA A 424 -27.13 -5.48 -1.44
C ALA A 424 -28.55 -4.91 -1.26
N ALA A 425 -28.94 -4.57 -0.04
CA ALA A 425 -30.23 -3.94 0.25
C ALA A 425 -30.34 -2.54 -0.37
N ALA A 426 -29.35 -1.67 -0.13
CA ALA A 426 -29.34 -0.31 -0.69
C ALA A 426 -29.38 -0.32 -2.22
N HIS A 427 -28.70 -1.27 -2.88
CA HIS A 427 -28.74 -1.39 -4.34
C HIS A 427 -30.12 -1.78 -4.86
N LYS A 428 -30.88 -2.65 -4.18
CA LYS A 428 -32.25 -3.00 -4.55
C LYS A 428 -33.21 -1.82 -4.42
N ASP A 429 -33.10 -1.08 -3.31
CA ASP A 429 -33.96 0.09 -3.08
C ASP A 429 -33.74 1.15 -4.17
N THR A 430 -32.51 1.36 -4.64
CA THR A 430 -32.21 2.27 -5.75
C THR A 430 -32.83 1.79 -7.06
N GLN A 431 -32.75 0.49 -7.38
CA GLN A 431 -33.34 -0.06 -8.61
C GLN A 431 -34.87 0.00 -8.62
N GLU A 432 -35.53 -0.11 -7.46
CA GLU A 432 -36.98 0.01 -7.32
C GLU A 432 -37.46 1.47 -7.45
N GLN A 433 -36.61 2.45 -7.10
CA GLN A 433 -36.94 3.88 -7.24
C GLN A 433 -36.78 4.39 -8.68
N ASP A 434 -35.92 3.75 -9.49
CA ASP A 434 -35.68 4.09 -10.89
C ASP A 434 -36.69 3.43 -11.87
N GLN A 435 -37.61 2.57 -11.37
CA GLN A 435 -38.70 1.93 -12.13
C GLN A 435 -40.04 2.64 -11.91
#